data_278cb7057885cba246a46c5f0ba9e179
#
_entry.id   278cb7057885cba246a46c5f0ba9e179
#
_cell.length_a   1.000
_cell.length_b   1.000
_cell.length_c   1.000
_cell.angle_alpha   90.00
_cell.angle_beta   90.00
_cell.angle_gamma   90.00
#
_symmetry.space_group_name_H-M   'P 1'
#
loop_
_entity.id
_entity.type
_entity.pdbx_description
1 polymer ?
#
loop_
_entity_poly.entity_id
_entity_poly.type
_entity_poly.pdbx_seq_one_letter_code
_entity_poly.pdbx_strand_id
1 'polypeptide(L)'
;MIIYIYDKNTLELIAQPMTLGVEKFKENPNLFFPDWNSETMTFSTSFLINPVIDTETGELREMTEYEQIVAGKLFLADGEYLDEKTKSVKRVAKPNDWSIWDKDSKKWKVDNTLMNERKKELKDKLLQDLAEAKSNYLNQTIEIEKAGKKYTFENNEKNRNRLSLKISLMWILGQEKIEKVKAQNEKGLVEFIELNKSELKVLSKKIQDLIQIADIAEQMAVTGLERYTIEQLMSLDVNEFFKN
;
A
#
# COMPACT_ATOMS: atom_id res chain seq x y z
N MET A 1 -35.20 20.14 29.13
CA MET A 1 -34.54 20.32 27.81
C MET A 1 -33.75 21.63 27.85
N ILE A 2 -32.54 21.67 27.20
CA ILE A 2 -31.76 22.91 27.10
C ILE A 2 -32.16 23.61 25.80
N ILE A 3 -32.34 24.92 25.87
CA ILE A 3 -32.50 25.83 24.73
C ILE A 3 -31.25 26.71 24.66
N TYR A 4 -30.76 26.97 23.47
CA TYR A 4 -29.57 27.78 23.22
C TYR A 4 -30.02 29.12 22.62
N ILE A 5 -29.81 30.20 23.36
CA ILE A 5 -30.25 31.56 22.97
C ILE A 5 -29.07 32.29 22.36
N TYR A 6 -29.27 32.85 21.18
CA TYR A 6 -28.26 33.60 20.41
C TYR A 6 -28.74 35.04 20.14
N ASP A 7 -27.78 35.93 20.09
CA ASP A 7 -28.00 37.30 19.55
C ASP A 7 -28.25 37.22 18.05
N LYS A 8 -29.28 37.90 17.54
CA LYS A 8 -29.63 37.87 16.11
C LYS A 8 -28.62 38.59 15.22
N ASN A 9 -27.90 39.56 15.75
CA ASN A 9 -26.97 40.39 14.96
C ASN A 9 -25.57 39.77 14.97
N THR A 10 -25.08 39.35 16.15
CA THR A 10 -23.72 38.81 16.30
C THR A 10 -23.66 37.32 16.15
N LEU A 11 -24.81 36.62 16.31
CA LEU A 11 -24.92 35.14 16.35
C LEU A 11 -24.13 34.51 17.50
N GLU A 12 -23.75 35.29 18.50
CA GLU A 12 -23.10 34.79 19.70
C GLU A 12 -24.11 34.18 20.67
N LEU A 13 -23.68 33.11 21.35
CA LEU A 13 -24.47 32.45 22.36
C LEU A 13 -24.60 33.32 23.60
N ILE A 14 -25.82 33.69 23.95
CA ILE A 14 -26.12 34.51 25.11
C ILE A 14 -26.36 33.65 26.37
N ALA A 15 -27.21 32.62 26.24
CA ALA A 15 -27.66 31.82 27.40
C ALA A 15 -28.05 30.38 26.99
N GLN A 16 -28.15 29.51 28.02
CA GLN A 16 -28.55 28.12 27.87
C GLN A 16 -29.57 27.72 28.96
N PRO A 17 -30.77 28.31 28.93
CA PRO A 17 -31.77 28.01 29.96
C PRO A 17 -32.27 26.58 29.82
N MET A 18 -32.61 25.99 30.99
CA MET A 18 -33.30 24.72 31.04
C MET A 18 -34.82 24.96 30.98
N THR A 19 -35.51 24.25 30.09
CA THR A 19 -36.94 24.44 29.84
C THR A 19 -37.73 23.14 29.97
N LEU A 20 -39.04 23.23 30.05
CA LEU A 20 -39.96 22.10 30.07
C LEU A 20 -40.30 21.56 28.65
N GLY A 21 -39.69 22.12 27.62
CA GLY A 21 -39.87 21.78 26.21
C GLY A 21 -39.91 23.01 25.31
N VAL A 22 -39.75 22.80 23.99
CA VAL A 22 -39.69 23.89 22.99
C VAL A 22 -40.99 24.70 22.96
N GLU A 23 -42.14 24.00 22.97
CA GLU A 23 -43.44 24.66 22.92
C GLU A 23 -43.67 25.52 24.17
N LYS A 24 -43.26 25.02 25.32
CA LYS A 24 -43.37 25.81 26.57
C LYS A 24 -42.47 27.04 26.58
N PHE A 25 -41.28 26.92 25.95
CA PHE A 25 -40.43 28.07 25.78
C PHE A 25 -41.02 29.09 24.80
N LYS A 26 -41.58 28.64 23.67
CA LYS A 26 -42.25 29.53 22.70
C LYS A 26 -43.48 30.25 23.29
N GLU A 27 -44.27 29.54 24.13
CA GLU A 27 -45.45 30.13 24.78
C GLU A 27 -45.07 31.26 25.77
N ASN A 28 -44.02 31.07 26.55
CA ASN A 28 -43.58 32.06 27.55
C ASN A 28 -42.06 32.02 27.78
N PRO A 29 -41.27 32.57 26.88
CA PRO A 29 -39.80 32.53 26.95
C PRO A 29 -39.23 33.26 28.18
N ASN A 30 -39.86 34.35 28.63
CA ASN A 30 -39.42 35.10 29.80
C ASN A 30 -39.56 34.33 31.14
N LEU A 31 -40.36 33.26 31.17
CA LEU A 31 -40.40 32.36 32.31
C LEU A 31 -39.09 31.60 32.51
N PHE A 32 -38.41 31.25 31.42
CA PHE A 32 -37.19 30.48 31.41
C PHE A 32 -35.95 31.34 31.28
N PHE A 33 -36.10 32.50 30.64
CA PHE A 33 -35.03 33.50 30.47
C PHE A 33 -35.63 34.91 30.57
N PRO A 34 -35.58 35.58 31.76
CA PRO A 34 -36.27 36.86 32.01
C PRO A 34 -35.92 37.99 31.07
N ASP A 35 -34.63 37.99 30.56
CA ASP A 35 -34.12 39.02 29.66
C ASP A 35 -34.43 38.74 28.16
N TRP A 36 -35.30 37.74 27.87
CA TRP A 36 -35.64 37.40 26.51
C TRP A 36 -36.30 38.57 25.78
N ASN A 37 -35.72 38.85 24.59
CA ASN A 37 -36.24 39.82 23.65
C ASN A 37 -36.30 39.25 22.25
N SER A 38 -37.51 39.01 21.73
CA SER A 38 -37.72 38.42 20.41
C SER A 38 -37.22 39.25 19.23
N GLU A 39 -36.98 40.56 19.42
CA GLU A 39 -36.43 41.42 18.35
C GLU A 39 -34.92 41.20 18.16
N THR A 40 -34.20 41.03 19.28
CA THR A 40 -32.73 40.91 19.30
C THR A 40 -32.20 39.50 19.49
N MET A 41 -33.07 38.58 19.91
CA MET A 41 -32.68 37.22 20.24
C MET A 41 -33.41 36.18 19.42
N THR A 42 -32.73 35.06 19.18
CA THR A 42 -33.31 33.85 18.59
C THR A 42 -32.84 32.64 19.37
N PHE A 43 -33.36 31.46 19.07
CA PHE A 43 -32.94 30.27 19.78
C PHE A 43 -32.84 29.04 18.88
N SER A 44 -32.08 28.06 19.36
CA SER A 44 -31.97 26.71 18.80
C SER A 44 -32.18 25.66 19.87
N THR A 45 -32.63 24.48 19.48
CA THR A 45 -32.77 23.31 20.36
C THR A 45 -31.45 22.52 20.48
N SER A 46 -30.47 22.85 19.66
CA SER A 46 -29.12 22.29 19.68
C SER A 46 -28.08 23.40 19.75
N PHE A 47 -26.93 23.09 20.33
CA PHE A 47 -25.77 23.96 20.27
C PHE A 47 -25.26 24.05 18.83
N LEU A 48 -25.05 25.26 18.34
CA LEU A 48 -24.54 25.55 17.00
C LEU A 48 -23.12 26.12 17.12
N ILE A 49 -22.20 25.54 16.36
CA ILE A 49 -20.79 25.97 16.33
C ILE A 49 -20.63 27.18 15.39
N ASN A 50 -21.29 27.10 14.24
CA ASN A 50 -21.29 28.13 13.22
C ASN A 50 -22.74 28.51 12.88
N PRO A 51 -23.42 29.24 13.76
CA PRO A 51 -24.81 29.62 13.55
C PRO A 51 -24.97 30.56 12.36
N VAL A 52 -26.09 30.40 11.66
CA VAL A 52 -26.53 31.32 10.59
C VAL A 52 -28.05 31.42 10.64
N ILE A 53 -28.58 32.59 10.33
CA ILE A 53 -30.03 32.78 10.13
C ILE A 53 -30.33 32.40 8.68
N ASP A 54 -31.17 31.42 8.49
CA ASP A 54 -31.65 31.00 7.18
C ASP A 54 -32.48 32.15 6.56
N THR A 55 -32.12 32.56 5.36
CA THR A 55 -32.73 33.73 4.70
C THR A 55 -34.17 33.45 4.20
N GLU A 56 -34.53 32.18 4.02
CA GLU A 56 -35.85 31.77 3.52
C GLU A 56 -36.84 31.58 4.68
N THR A 57 -36.40 30.92 5.74
CA THR A 57 -37.24 30.56 6.87
C THR A 57 -37.15 31.56 8.05
N GLY A 58 -36.06 32.31 8.13
CA GLY A 58 -35.74 33.16 9.27
C GLY A 58 -35.29 32.40 10.51
N GLU A 59 -35.12 31.10 10.43
CA GLU A 59 -34.72 30.23 11.54
C GLU A 59 -33.20 30.18 11.69
N LEU A 60 -32.74 29.97 12.93
CA LEU A 60 -31.34 29.79 13.23
C LEU A 60 -30.94 28.31 12.98
N ARG A 61 -29.91 28.12 12.21
CA ARG A 61 -29.33 26.79 11.90
C ARG A 61 -27.82 26.80 11.89
N GLU A 62 -27.21 25.63 11.83
CA GLU A 62 -25.77 25.49 11.55
C GLU A 62 -25.47 25.84 10.09
N MET A 63 -24.34 26.50 9.84
CA MET A 63 -23.84 26.72 8.48
C MET A 63 -23.60 25.38 7.79
N THR A 64 -23.99 25.28 6.54
CA THR A 64 -23.55 24.16 5.68
C THR A 64 -22.03 24.22 5.44
N GLU A 65 -21.43 23.11 5.04
CA GLU A 65 -20.00 23.07 4.69
C GLU A 65 -19.65 24.11 3.61
N TYR A 66 -20.53 24.26 2.61
CA TYR A 66 -20.39 25.28 1.57
C TYR A 66 -20.32 26.70 2.17
N GLU A 67 -21.25 27.04 3.04
CA GLU A 67 -21.31 28.36 3.69
C GLU A 67 -20.08 28.60 4.59
N GLN A 68 -19.60 27.58 5.29
CA GLN A 68 -18.40 27.69 6.13
C GLN A 68 -17.15 27.96 5.29
N ILE A 69 -17.04 27.35 4.09
CA ILE A 69 -15.92 27.60 3.18
C ILE A 69 -16.03 29.01 2.58
N VAL A 70 -17.21 29.44 2.14
CA VAL A 70 -17.42 30.80 1.63
C VAL A 70 -17.13 31.86 2.69
N ALA A 71 -17.46 31.58 3.96
CA ALA A 71 -17.15 32.44 5.10
C ALA A 71 -15.69 32.39 5.57
N GLY A 72 -14.84 31.55 4.94
CA GLY A 72 -13.43 31.39 5.31
C GLY A 72 -13.19 30.62 6.61
N LYS A 73 -14.20 29.92 7.13
CA LYS A 73 -14.11 29.10 8.35
C LYS A 73 -13.55 27.69 8.07
N LEU A 74 -13.73 27.19 6.86
CA LEU A 74 -13.15 25.94 6.36
C LEU A 74 -12.41 26.20 5.05
N PHE A 75 -11.52 25.30 4.69
CA PHE A 75 -10.75 25.34 3.45
C PHE A 75 -11.00 24.08 2.62
N LEU A 76 -11.03 24.24 1.30
CA LEU A 76 -11.10 23.13 0.37
C LEU A 76 -9.81 22.31 0.42
N ALA A 77 -9.95 21.01 0.55
CA ALA A 77 -8.86 20.06 0.36
C ALA A 77 -8.61 19.80 -1.14
N ASP A 78 -7.49 19.13 -1.45
CA ASP A 78 -7.25 18.67 -2.81
C ASP A 78 -8.33 17.66 -3.22
N GLY A 79 -8.84 17.83 -4.44
CA GLY A 79 -9.98 17.06 -4.94
C GLY A 79 -11.34 17.67 -4.60
N GLU A 80 -11.38 18.78 -3.89
CA GLU A 80 -12.64 19.46 -3.54
C GLU A 80 -12.82 20.78 -4.30
N TYR A 81 -14.07 21.10 -4.61
CA TYR A 81 -14.43 22.39 -5.19
C TYR A 81 -15.88 22.78 -4.84
N LEU A 82 -16.16 24.07 -4.88
CA LEU A 82 -17.51 24.61 -4.69
C LEU A 82 -18.33 24.49 -5.98
N ASP A 83 -19.52 23.95 -5.85
CA ASP A 83 -20.55 23.99 -6.89
C ASP A 83 -21.54 25.12 -6.57
N GLU A 84 -21.42 26.22 -7.31
CA GLU A 84 -22.25 27.42 -7.13
C GLU A 84 -23.74 27.18 -7.40
N LYS A 85 -24.06 26.21 -8.27
CA LYS A 85 -25.44 25.92 -8.63
C LYS A 85 -26.17 25.15 -7.54
N THR A 86 -25.50 24.18 -6.96
CA THR A 86 -26.09 23.30 -5.93
C THR A 86 -25.75 23.77 -4.52
N LYS A 87 -24.96 24.84 -4.37
CA LYS A 87 -24.46 25.33 -3.06
C LYS A 87 -23.89 24.20 -2.21
N SER A 88 -23.05 23.37 -2.81
CA SER A 88 -22.46 22.20 -2.15
C SER A 88 -20.98 22.04 -2.47
N VAL A 89 -20.27 21.33 -1.62
CA VAL A 89 -18.89 20.90 -1.86
C VAL A 89 -18.91 19.61 -2.68
N LYS A 90 -18.24 19.62 -3.81
CA LYS A 90 -18.04 18.43 -4.65
C LYS A 90 -16.68 17.83 -4.36
N ARG A 91 -16.61 16.50 -4.38
CA ARG A 91 -15.41 15.71 -4.11
C ARG A 91 -15.10 14.82 -5.28
N VAL A 92 -13.86 14.90 -5.77
CA VAL A 92 -13.32 14.05 -6.84
C VAL A 92 -12.23 13.19 -6.26
N ALA A 93 -12.44 11.88 -6.26
CA ALA A 93 -11.47 10.95 -5.72
C ALA A 93 -10.13 11.04 -6.46
N LYS A 94 -9.01 10.98 -5.71
CA LYS A 94 -7.67 10.92 -6.27
C LYS A 94 -7.48 9.60 -7.01
N PRO A 95 -7.14 9.59 -8.31
CA PRO A 95 -7.06 8.37 -9.10
C PRO A 95 -5.83 7.51 -8.76
N ASN A 96 -4.72 8.15 -8.35
CA ASN A 96 -3.45 7.50 -8.01
C ASN A 96 -2.51 8.47 -7.27
N ASP A 97 -1.39 7.94 -6.75
CA ASP A 97 -0.46 8.72 -5.92
C ASP A 97 0.34 9.78 -6.69
N TRP A 98 0.46 9.63 -8.01
CA TRP A 98 1.18 10.55 -8.89
C TRP A 98 0.28 11.57 -9.59
N SER A 99 -0.92 11.79 -9.06
CA SER A 99 -1.82 12.84 -9.53
C SER A 99 -1.83 14.01 -8.55
N ILE A 100 -1.80 15.23 -9.09
CA ILE A 100 -1.95 16.48 -8.36
C ILE A 100 -3.26 17.17 -8.73
N TRP A 101 -3.83 17.87 -7.76
CA TRP A 101 -5.10 18.58 -7.96
C TRP A 101 -4.88 19.90 -8.67
N ASP A 102 -5.51 20.07 -9.82
CA ASP A 102 -5.57 21.35 -10.52
C ASP A 102 -6.87 22.08 -10.13
N LYS A 103 -6.73 23.12 -9.31
CA LYS A 103 -7.84 23.91 -8.78
C LYS A 103 -8.61 24.64 -9.86
N ASP A 104 -7.95 25.07 -10.93
CA ASP A 104 -8.57 25.85 -12.01
C ASP A 104 -9.45 24.97 -12.89
N SER A 105 -8.96 23.82 -13.28
CA SER A 105 -9.72 22.87 -14.10
C SER A 105 -10.64 21.95 -13.27
N LYS A 106 -10.52 21.95 -11.93
CA LYS A 106 -11.24 21.07 -11.01
C LYS A 106 -11.07 19.60 -11.37
N LYS A 107 -9.82 19.20 -11.67
CA LYS A 107 -9.45 17.84 -12.11
C LYS A 107 -8.11 17.43 -11.55
N TRP A 108 -7.96 16.13 -11.37
CA TRP A 108 -6.65 15.53 -11.12
C TRP A 108 -5.84 15.47 -12.41
N LYS A 109 -4.58 15.92 -12.37
CA LYS A 109 -3.62 15.87 -13.47
C LYS A 109 -2.46 14.97 -13.08
N VAL A 110 -1.95 14.18 -14.03
CA VAL A 110 -0.75 13.37 -13.81
C VAL A 110 0.45 14.30 -13.64
N ASP A 111 1.18 14.11 -12.56
CA ASP A 111 2.51 14.69 -12.38
C ASP A 111 3.56 13.68 -12.87
N ASN A 112 4.23 14.01 -13.96
CA ASN A 112 5.22 13.12 -14.55
C ASN A 112 6.46 12.92 -13.65
N THR A 113 6.79 13.88 -12.80
CA THR A 113 7.90 13.76 -11.85
C THR A 113 7.57 12.71 -10.80
N LEU A 114 6.42 12.87 -10.12
CA LEU A 114 5.94 11.90 -9.14
C LEU A 114 5.74 10.50 -9.74
N MET A 115 5.21 10.44 -10.97
CA MET A 115 5.03 9.17 -11.69
C MET A 115 6.37 8.48 -11.94
N ASN A 116 7.38 9.22 -12.39
CA ASN A 116 8.71 8.67 -12.65
C ASN A 116 9.43 8.24 -11.36
N GLU A 117 9.31 9.02 -10.29
CA GLU A 117 9.81 8.66 -8.97
C GLU A 117 9.18 7.36 -8.48
N ARG A 118 7.86 7.26 -8.56
CA ARG A 118 7.14 6.03 -8.18
C ARG A 118 7.53 4.82 -9.03
N LYS A 119 7.69 5.04 -10.35
CA LYS A 119 8.17 3.99 -11.28
C LYS A 119 9.56 3.50 -10.89
N LYS A 120 10.46 4.41 -10.50
CA LYS A 120 11.80 4.06 -10.03
C LYS A 120 11.76 3.25 -8.74
N GLU A 121 11.01 3.70 -7.73
CA GLU A 121 10.85 2.97 -6.48
C GLU A 121 10.35 1.53 -6.69
N LEU A 122 9.34 1.36 -7.56
CA LEU A 122 8.81 0.05 -7.90
C LEU A 122 9.85 -0.85 -8.58
N LYS A 123 10.64 -0.29 -9.50
CA LYS A 123 11.73 -1.03 -10.14
C LYS A 123 12.78 -1.46 -9.14
N ASP A 124 13.23 -0.55 -8.28
CA ASP A 124 14.26 -0.85 -7.27
C ASP A 124 13.78 -1.96 -6.32
N LYS A 125 12.52 -1.91 -5.90
CA LYS A 125 11.91 -2.98 -5.10
C LYS A 125 11.87 -4.31 -5.85
N LEU A 126 11.37 -4.30 -7.08
CA LEU A 126 11.25 -5.52 -7.89
C LEU A 126 12.63 -6.16 -8.20
N LEU A 127 13.69 -5.35 -8.33
CA LEU A 127 15.05 -5.88 -8.46
C LEU A 127 15.51 -6.59 -7.19
N GLN A 128 15.16 -6.10 -6.00
CA GLN A 128 15.44 -6.80 -4.74
C GLN A 128 14.65 -8.10 -4.64
N ASP A 129 13.36 -8.06 -4.92
CA ASP A 129 12.48 -9.24 -4.91
C ASP A 129 12.97 -10.30 -5.93
N LEU A 130 13.46 -9.88 -7.09
CA LEU A 130 14.04 -10.72 -8.13
C LEU A 130 15.32 -11.44 -7.64
N ALA A 131 16.20 -10.72 -6.95
CA ALA A 131 17.41 -11.29 -6.38
C ALA A 131 17.10 -12.36 -5.32
N GLU A 132 16.07 -12.12 -4.49
CA GLU A 132 15.59 -13.08 -3.52
C GLU A 132 14.97 -14.31 -4.20
N ALA A 133 14.10 -14.12 -5.19
CA ALA A 133 13.48 -15.20 -5.97
C ALA A 133 14.54 -16.06 -6.67
N LYS A 134 15.56 -15.44 -7.28
CA LYS A 134 16.70 -16.14 -7.86
C LYS A 134 17.45 -16.97 -6.82
N SER A 135 17.74 -16.39 -5.67
CA SER A 135 18.41 -17.10 -4.58
C SER A 135 17.61 -18.31 -4.12
N ASN A 136 16.29 -18.16 -3.95
CA ASN A 136 15.39 -19.24 -3.56
C ASN A 136 15.36 -20.35 -4.63
N TYR A 137 15.27 -19.98 -5.92
CA TYR A 137 15.31 -20.92 -7.03
C TYR A 137 16.64 -21.70 -7.08
N LEU A 138 17.77 -21.04 -6.87
CA LEU A 138 19.09 -21.69 -6.84
C LEU A 138 19.30 -22.59 -5.63
N ASN A 139 18.60 -22.32 -4.52
CA ASN A 139 18.72 -23.11 -3.28
C ASN A 139 17.78 -24.31 -3.23
N GLN A 140 17.03 -24.59 -4.29
CA GLN A 140 16.21 -25.78 -4.36
C GLN A 140 17.07 -27.07 -4.27
N THR A 141 16.47 -28.13 -3.79
CA THR A 141 17.14 -29.43 -3.64
C THR A 141 17.27 -30.14 -4.98
N ILE A 142 18.33 -30.95 -5.13
CA ILE A 142 18.59 -31.74 -6.34
C ILE A 142 18.51 -33.22 -5.99
N GLU A 143 17.68 -33.99 -6.71
CA GLU A 143 17.64 -35.43 -6.57
C GLU A 143 18.85 -36.08 -7.21
N ILE A 144 19.44 -37.04 -6.46
CA ILE A 144 20.54 -37.94 -6.88
C ILE A 144 20.06 -39.36 -6.69
N GLU A 145 20.22 -40.19 -7.70
CA GLU A 145 19.99 -41.63 -7.58
C GLU A 145 21.32 -42.37 -7.47
N LYS A 146 21.45 -43.23 -6.46
CA LYS A 146 22.62 -44.09 -6.28
C LYS A 146 22.24 -45.45 -5.78
N ALA A 147 22.66 -46.50 -6.50
CA ALA A 147 22.40 -47.89 -6.17
C ALA A 147 20.89 -48.20 -5.91
N GLY A 148 20.02 -47.60 -6.73
CA GLY A 148 18.56 -47.76 -6.63
C GLY A 148 17.91 -47.02 -5.45
N LYS A 149 18.65 -46.14 -4.75
CA LYS A 149 18.14 -45.28 -3.67
C LYS A 149 18.18 -43.82 -4.11
N LYS A 150 17.16 -43.08 -3.70
CA LYS A 150 17.08 -41.64 -3.94
C LYS A 150 17.66 -40.86 -2.77
N TYR A 151 18.41 -39.86 -3.09
CA TYR A 151 19.01 -38.91 -2.17
C TYR A 151 18.71 -37.50 -2.63
N THR A 152 18.65 -36.57 -1.70
CA THR A 152 18.42 -35.14 -1.96
C THR A 152 19.65 -34.33 -1.56
N PHE A 153 20.25 -33.64 -2.51
CA PHE A 153 21.37 -32.73 -2.29
C PHE A 153 20.85 -31.34 -2.03
N GLU A 154 21.26 -30.74 -0.91
CA GLU A 154 20.98 -29.33 -0.61
C GLU A 154 21.84 -28.42 -1.50
N ASN A 155 21.22 -27.78 -2.48
CA ASN A 155 21.91 -26.95 -3.46
C ASN A 155 22.07 -25.50 -2.98
N ASN A 156 22.52 -25.29 -1.73
CA ASN A 156 22.86 -23.95 -1.25
C ASN A 156 24.26 -23.54 -1.74
N GLU A 157 24.54 -22.22 -1.72
CA GLU A 157 25.80 -21.67 -2.22
C GLU A 157 27.04 -22.33 -1.61
N LYS A 158 27.05 -22.57 -0.30
CA LYS A 158 28.15 -23.21 0.41
C LYS A 158 28.44 -24.63 -0.13
N ASN A 159 27.38 -25.40 -0.38
CA ASN A 159 27.50 -26.75 -0.91
C ASN A 159 27.92 -26.73 -2.39
N ARG A 160 27.39 -25.79 -3.20
CA ARG A 160 27.84 -25.58 -4.59
C ARG A 160 29.33 -25.28 -4.66
N ASN A 161 29.81 -24.34 -3.86
CA ASN A 161 31.20 -23.93 -3.83
C ASN A 161 32.12 -25.08 -3.40
N ARG A 162 31.72 -25.83 -2.38
CA ARG A 162 32.47 -27.03 -1.94
C ARG A 162 32.53 -28.12 -3.01
N LEU A 163 31.42 -28.38 -3.69
CA LEU A 163 31.36 -29.35 -4.77
C LEU A 163 32.23 -28.93 -5.96
N SER A 164 32.15 -27.69 -6.38
CA SER A 164 32.94 -27.10 -7.45
C SER A 164 34.45 -27.22 -7.16
N LEU A 165 34.86 -26.89 -5.94
CA LEU A 165 36.26 -27.03 -5.53
C LEU A 165 36.72 -28.49 -5.60
N LYS A 166 35.92 -29.42 -5.10
CA LYS A 166 36.24 -30.88 -5.14
C LYS A 166 36.38 -31.37 -6.56
N ILE A 167 35.46 -31.03 -7.44
CA ILE A 167 35.49 -31.38 -8.85
C ILE A 167 36.76 -30.83 -9.51
N SER A 168 37.10 -29.53 -9.30
CA SER A 168 38.29 -28.91 -9.84
C SER A 168 39.57 -29.61 -9.39
N LEU A 169 39.68 -29.95 -8.10
CA LEU A 169 40.82 -30.70 -7.56
C LEU A 169 40.97 -32.11 -8.19
N MET A 170 39.84 -32.83 -8.36
CA MET A 170 39.85 -34.11 -9.05
C MET A 170 40.37 -34.02 -10.48
N TRP A 171 40.00 -32.99 -11.23
CA TRP A 171 40.45 -32.77 -12.59
C TRP A 171 41.95 -32.40 -12.64
N ILE A 172 42.40 -31.50 -11.77
CA ILE A 172 43.81 -31.04 -11.73
C ILE A 172 44.73 -32.17 -11.31
N LEU A 173 44.32 -32.98 -10.32
CA LEU A 173 45.17 -34.05 -9.78
C LEU A 173 45.04 -35.38 -10.53
N GLY A 174 44.21 -35.48 -11.57
CA GLY A 174 43.99 -36.71 -12.34
C GLY A 174 43.46 -37.89 -11.53
N GLN A 175 42.89 -37.65 -10.37
CA GLN A 175 42.44 -38.70 -9.45
C GLN A 175 41.02 -39.14 -9.80
N GLU A 176 40.81 -40.46 -9.91
CA GLU A 176 39.49 -41.11 -9.97
C GLU A 176 38.88 -41.32 -8.56
N LYS A 177 39.14 -40.41 -7.63
CA LYS A 177 38.80 -40.60 -6.23
C LYS A 177 37.31 -40.46 -6.02
N ILE A 178 36.74 -41.37 -5.25
CA ILE A 178 35.35 -41.33 -4.78
C ILE A 178 35.24 -40.17 -3.77
N GLU A 179 34.33 -39.25 -4.04
CA GLU A 179 34.10 -38.09 -3.15
C GLU A 179 32.86 -38.30 -2.30
N LYS A 180 32.98 -37.98 -1.01
CA LYS A 180 31.86 -37.98 -0.08
C LYS A 180 31.08 -36.67 -0.17
N VAL A 181 29.81 -36.80 -0.56
CA VAL A 181 28.86 -35.69 -0.68
C VAL A 181 27.79 -35.86 0.41
N LYS A 182 27.50 -34.78 1.12
CA LYS A 182 26.42 -34.73 2.10
C LYS A 182 25.07 -34.66 1.39
N ALA A 183 24.18 -35.62 1.66
CA ALA A 183 22.84 -35.66 1.10
C ALA A 183 21.83 -36.20 2.12
N GLN A 184 20.54 -36.02 1.89
CA GLN A 184 19.47 -36.58 2.70
C GLN A 184 18.92 -37.83 1.99
N ASN A 185 18.67 -38.90 2.74
CA ASN A 185 17.99 -40.09 2.23
C ASN A 185 16.46 -39.90 2.21
N GLU A 186 15.71 -40.87 1.70
CA GLU A 186 14.23 -40.84 1.60
C GLU A 186 13.53 -40.66 2.94
N LYS A 187 14.19 -40.90 4.06
CA LYS A 187 13.68 -40.71 5.43
C LYS A 187 14.05 -39.32 6.00
N GLY A 188 14.68 -38.47 5.20
CA GLY A 188 15.16 -37.14 5.63
C GLY A 188 16.43 -37.17 6.49
N LEU A 189 17.08 -38.36 6.67
CA LEU A 189 18.31 -38.48 7.43
C LEU A 189 19.50 -38.04 6.58
N VAL A 190 20.37 -37.25 7.19
CA VAL A 190 21.59 -36.77 6.55
C VAL A 190 22.67 -37.86 6.55
N GLU A 191 23.15 -38.17 5.35
CA GLU A 191 24.20 -39.17 5.12
C GLU A 191 25.31 -38.58 4.24
N PHE A 192 26.50 -39.23 4.30
CA PHE A 192 27.57 -38.98 3.35
C PHE A 192 27.56 -40.08 2.30
N ILE A 193 27.19 -39.76 1.07
CA ILE A 193 27.21 -40.69 -0.05
C ILE A 193 28.51 -40.54 -0.85
N GLU A 194 29.05 -41.65 -1.29
CA GLU A 194 30.26 -41.68 -2.13
C GLU A 194 29.85 -41.60 -3.60
N LEU A 195 30.23 -40.52 -4.30
CA LEU A 195 29.97 -40.33 -5.72
C LEU A 195 31.25 -40.55 -6.52
N ASN A 196 31.17 -41.33 -7.58
CA ASN A 196 32.24 -41.48 -8.56
C ASN A 196 32.27 -40.26 -9.54
N LYS A 197 33.29 -40.21 -10.40
CA LYS A 197 33.50 -39.11 -11.35
C LYS A 197 32.30 -38.86 -12.29
N SER A 198 31.65 -39.93 -12.77
CA SER A 198 30.48 -39.79 -13.66
C SER A 198 29.25 -39.29 -12.91
N GLU A 199 28.98 -39.75 -11.71
CA GLU A 199 27.88 -39.27 -10.84
C GLU A 199 28.07 -37.82 -10.44
N LEU A 200 29.30 -37.41 -10.08
CA LEU A 200 29.64 -36.01 -9.80
C LEU A 200 29.45 -35.13 -11.01
N LYS A 201 29.81 -35.62 -12.22
CA LYS A 201 29.57 -34.85 -13.47
C LYS A 201 28.08 -34.62 -13.72
N VAL A 202 27.23 -35.63 -13.46
CA VAL A 202 25.77 -35.51 -13.59
C VAL A 202 25.23 -34.48 -12.60
N LEU A 203 25.63 -34.58 -11.32
CA LEU A 203 25.21 -33.59 -10.31
C LEU A 203 25.66 -32.19 -10.66
N SER A 204 26.93 -32.03 -11.07
CA SER A 204 27.47 -30.74 -11.47
C SER A 204 26.71 -30.14 -12.68
N LYS A 205 26.35 -30.98 -13.66
CA LYS A 205 25.56 -30.57 -14.79
C LYS A 205 24.18 -30.05 -14.38
N LYS A 206 23.47 -30.78 -13.52
CA LYS A 206 22.16 -30.33 -12.97
C LYS A 206 22.27 -28.97 -12.28
N ILE A 207 23.34 -28.74 -11.48
CA ILE A 207 23.60 -27.44 -10.84
C ILE A 207 23.84 -26.35 -11.87
N GLN A 208 24.66 -26.62 -12.90
CA GLN A 208 24.95 -25.65 -13.96
C GLN A 208 23.71 -25.31 -14.78
N ASP A 209 22.87 -26.29 -15.11
CA ASP A 209 21.61 -26.08 -15.81
C ASP A 209 20.67 -25.15 -15.00
N LEU A 210 20.57 -25.35 -13.67
CA LEU A 210 19.80 -24.48 -12.78
C LEU A 210 20.36 -23.05 -12.75
N ILE A 211 21.67 -22.88 -12.67
CA ILE A 211 22.32 -21.54 -12.69
C ILE A 211 22.03 -20.85 -14.03
N GLN A 212 22.20 -21.56 -15.14
CA GLN A 212 21.94 -20.99 -16.46
C GLN A 212 20.49 -20.55 -16.65
N ILE A 213 19.53 -21.38 -16.20
CA ILE A 213 18.10 -21.02 -16.24
C ILE A 213 17.84 -19.77 -15.38
N ALA A 214 18.38 -19.73 -14.15
CA ALA A 214 18.22 -18.60 -13.26
C ALA A 214 18.82 -17.30 -13.83
N ASP A 215 19.97 -17.36 -14.47
CA ASP A 215 20.62 -16.21 -15.09
C ASP A 215 19.84 -15.70 -16.30
N ILE A 216 19.31 -16.59 -17.14
CA ILE A 216 18.44 -16.21 -18.26
C ILE A 216 17.14 -15.57 -17.76
N ALA A 217 16.51 -16.17 -16.75
CA ALA A 217 15.27 -15.64 -16.15
C ALA A 217 15.47 -14.25 -15.57
N GLU A 218 16.56 -14.03 -14.82
CA GLU A 218 16.93 -12.72 -14.30
C GLU A 218 17.16 -11.69 -15.41
N GLN A 219 17.90 -12.05 -16.44
CA GLN A 219 18.17 -11.15 -17.57
C GLN A 219 16.88 -10.75 -18.31
N MET A 220 15.98 -11.71 -18.52
CA MET A 220 14.68 -11.44 -19.12
C MET A 220 13.83 -10.51 -18.23
N ALA A 221 13.80 -10.76 -16.92
CA ALA A 221 13.09 -9.94 -15.97
C ALA A 221 13.62 -8.50 -15.94
N VAL A 222 14.93 -8.31 -15.79
CA VAL A 222 15.58 -6.99 -15.77
C VAL A 222 15.28 -6.22 -17.06
N THR A 223 15.38 -6.87 -18.22
CA THR A 223 15.05 -6.25 -19.50
C THR A 223 13.58 -5.87 -19.62
N GLY A 224 12.68 -6.68 -19.05
CA GLY A 224 11.25 -6.42 -18.98
C GLY A 224 10.93 -5.21 -18.11
N LEU A 225 11.54 -5.10 -16.92
CA LEU A 225 11.33 -3.99 -15.99
C LEU A 225 11.57 -2.61 -16.61
N GLU A 226 12.50 -2.52 -17.58
CA GLU A 226 12.77 -1.26 -18.30
C GLU A 226 11.60 -0.81 -19.18
N ARG A 227 10.82 -1.75 -19.71
CA ARG A 227 9.77 -1.52 -20.71
C ARG A 227 8.38 -1.43 -20.11
N TYR A 228 8.18 -1.92 -18.88
CA TYR A 228 6.86 -2.00 -18.26
C TYR A 228 6.29 -0.63 -17.88
N THR A 229 4.99 -0.51 -18.00
CA THR A 229 4.24 0.61 -17.43
C THR A 229 4.20 0.50 -15.92
N ILE A 230 3.79 1.57 -15.23
CA ILE A 230 3.70 1.57 -13.76
C ILE A 230 2.65 0.54 -13.28
N GLU A 231 1.55 0.37 -14.00
CA GLU A 231 0.51 -0.60 -13.68
C GLU A 231 1.02 -2.04 -13.83
N GLN A 232 1.83 -2.30 -14.87
CA GLN A 232 2.47 -3.60 -15.06
C GLN A 232 3.47 -3.89 -13.94
N LEU A 233 4.27 -2.89 -13.54
CA LEU A 233 5.20 -3.05 -12.42
C LEU A 233 4.47 -3.31 -11.09
N MET A 234 3.32 -2.67 -10.85
CA MET A 234 2.53 -2.88 -9.63
C MET A 234 1.90 -4.26 -9.53
N SER A 235 1.64 -4.91 -10.65
CA SER A 235 1.00 -6.24 -10.72
C SER A 235 1.99 -7.39 -10.95
N LEU A 236 3.29 -7.11 -11.09
CA LEU A 236 4.29 -8.10 -11.45
C LEU A 236 4.64 -8.99 -10.26
N ASP A 237 4.53 -10.31 -10.43
CA ASP A 237 5.11 -11.32 -9.53
C ASP A 237 6.43 -11.84 -10.13
N VAL A 238 7.55 -11.44 -9.54
CA VAL A 238 8.88 -11.83 -10.02
C VAL A 238 9.14 -13.34 -9.90
N ASN A 239 8.40 -14.07 -9.07
CA ASN A 239 8.55 -15.52 -8.94
C ASN A 239 8.09 -16.26 -10.20
N GLU A 240 7.22 -15.64 -11.02
CA GLU A 240 6.78 -16.24 -12.29
C GLU A 240 7.93 -16.46 -13.27
N PHE A 241 9.00 -15.65 -13.21
CA PHE A 241 10.18 -15.84 -14.05
C PHE A 241 10.96 -17.11 -13.75
N PHE A 242 10.79 -17.68 -12.55
CA PHE A 242 11.48 -18.89 -12.10
C PHE A 242 10.56 -20.12 -12.02
N LYS A 243 9.30 -20.01 -12.45
CA LYS A 243 8.40 -21.17 -12.60
C LYS A 243 8.68 -21.85 -13.93
N ASN A 244 8.99 -23.14 -13.89
CA ASN A 244 9.13 -24.01 -15.06
C ASN A 244 7.77 -24.47 -15.57
#